data_21bc20b30acf61c649759721a7ebe4d9
#
_entry.id   21bc20b30acf61c649759721a7ebe4d9
#
_cell.length_a   1.000
_cell.length_b   1.000
_cell.length_c   1.000
_cell.angle_alpha   90.00
_cell.angle_beta   90.00
_cell.angle_gamma   90.00
#
_symmetry.space_group_name_H-M   'P 1'
#
loop_
_entity.id
_entity.type
_entity.pdbx_description
1 polymer ?
#
loop_
_entity_poly.entity_id
_entity_poly.type
_entity_poly.pdbx_seq_one_letter_code
_entity_poly.pdbx_strand_id
1 'polypeptide(L)'
;MQFFRKGLEEVITLPAPHVPDIDEVEEVKRIVAARTATDVKSVMDHDRVPFYAIQKVCDENGLKFHPQEFKDIIYQQTDVINHFKKHFNRRRPVEVLSSLNTLPSKTNKTRSYPSGHACQSVILARYVAG
;
A
#
# COMPACT_ATOMS: atom_id res chain seq x y z
N MET A 1 16.74 -13.05 6.11
CA MET A 1 15.99 -13.56 7.28
C MET A 1 14.58 -13.93 6.86
N GLN A 2 14.03 -14.98 7.41
CA GLN A 2 12.68 -15.45 7.12
C GLN A 2 11.70 -14.83 8.15
N PHE A 3 10.80 -13.94 7.70
CA PHE A 3 9.81 -13.29 8.57
C PHE A 3 8.43 -13.95 8.49
N PHE A 4 8.09 -14.55 7.32
CA PHE A 4 6.81 -15.20 7.10
C PHE A 4 7.00 -16.65 6.68
N ARG A 5 6.12 -17.53 7.14
CA ARG A 5 6.13 -18.92 6.69
C ARG A 5 5.59 -19.00 5.24
N LYS A 6 6.10 -19.96 4.49
CA LYS A 6 5.58 -20.26 3.14
C LYS A 6 4.13 -20.73 3.21
N GLY A 7 3.34 -20.41 2.18
CA GLY A 7 1.94 -20.82 2.11
C GLY A 7 1.01 -20.01 3.01
N LEU A 8 1.45 -18.85 3.50
CA LEU A 8 0.63 -18.00 4.39
C LEU A 8 -0.68 -17.58 3.72
N GLU A 9 -0.70 -17.36 2.41
CA GLU A 9 -1.88 -17.05 1.61
C GLU A 9 -2.97 -18.14 1.66
N GLU A 10 -2.59 -19.37 1.96
CA GLU A 10 -3.54 -20.50 2.06
C GLU A 10 -4.30 -20.52 3.39
N VAL A 11 -3.78 -19.86 4.42
CA VAL A 11 -4.36 -19.85 5.78
C VAL A 11 -4.96 -18.50 6.18
N ILE A 12 -4.62 -17.42 5.48
CA ILE A 12 -5.20 -16.10 5.71
C ILE A 12 -6.54 -15.99 4.97
N THR A 13 -7.54 -15.47 5.66
CA THR A 13 -8.83 -15.11 5.06
C THR A 13 -8.98 -13.59 5.10
N LEU A 14 -9.21 -12.98 3.94
CA LEU A 14 -9.54 -11.56 3.84
C LEU A 14 -11.01 -11.39 3.47
N PRO A 15 -11.69 -10.37 4.03
CA PRO A 15 -13.05 -10.04 3.59
C PRO A 15 -13.01 -9.60 2.13
N ALA A 16 -14.03 -9.99 1.36
CA ALA A 16 -14.18 -9.53 -0.01
C ALA A 16 -14.42 -8.02 -0.03
N PRO A 17 -13.74 -7.25 -0.91
CA PRO A 17 -14.03 -5.84 -1.09
C PRO A 17 -15.37 -5.67 -1.81
N HIS A 18 -16.04 -4.52 -1.60
CA HIS A 18 -17.17 -4.20 -2.47
C HIS A 18 -16.68 -3.83 -3.87
N VAL A 19 -17.57 -4.03 -4.85
CA VAL A 19 -17.30 -3.60 -6.23
C VAL A 19 -17.21 -2.06 -6.24
N PRO A 20 -16.21 -1.47 -6.92
CA PRO A 20 -16.13 -0.02 -7.06
C PRO A 20 -17.40 0.51 -7.74
N ASP A 21 -18.11 1.41 -7.08
CA ASP A 21 -19.29 2.05 -7.60
C ASP A 21 -19.02 3.52 -7.98
N ILE A 22 -20.01 4.16 -8.61
CA ILE A 22 -19.87 5.54 -9.08
C ILE A 22 -19.73 6.53 -7.91
N ASP A 23 -20.41 6.30 -6.80
CA ASP A 23 -20.36 7.21 -5.64
C ASP A 23 -18.97 7.19 -5.01
N GLU A 24 -18.36 6.02 -4.87
CA GLU A 24 -16.99 5.87 -4.38
C GLU A 24 -15.98 6.58 -5.31
N VAL A 25 -16.14 6.42 -6.62
CA VAL A 25 -15.29 7.07 -7.62
C VAL A 25 -15.46 8.57 -7.63
N GLU A 26 -16.67 9.09 -7.50
CA GLU A 26 -16.93 10.52 -7.38
C GLU A 26 -16.32 11.12 -6.11
N GLU A 27 -16.31 10.40 -5.00
CA GLU A 27 -15.61 10.83 -3.79
C GLU A 27 -14.08 10.91 -4.01
N VAL A 28 -13.48 9.93 -4.67
CA VAL A 28 -12.06 9.97 -5.04
C VAL A 28 -11.77 11.16 -5.96
N LYS A 29 -12.63 11.43 -6.92
CA LYS A 29 -12.52 12.58 -7.84
C LYS A 29 -12.53 13.90 -7.07
N ARG A 30 -13.42 14.04 -6.09
CA ARG A 30 -13.48 15.21 -5.21
C ARG A 30 -12.18 15.43 -4.45
N ILE A 31 -11.61 14.36 -3.88
CA ILE A 31 -10.35 14.41 -3.16
C ILE A 31 -9.20 14.81 -4.09
N VAL A 32 -9.14 14.22 -5.28
CA VAL A 32 -8.12 14.55 -6.30
C VAL A 32 -8.19 16.03 -6.70
N ALA A 33 -9.40 16.57 -6.89
CA ALA A 33 -9.59 17.98 -7.25
C ALA A 33 -9.16 18.95 -6.15
N ALA A 34 -9.26 18.55 -4.88
CA ALA A 34 -8.92 19.37 -3.72
C ALA A 34 -7.44 19.27 -3.29
N ARG A 35 -6.65 18.38 -3.90
CA ARG A 35 -5.24 18.17 -3.47
C ARG A 35 -4.38 19.39 -3.74
N THR A 36 -3.43 19.63 -2.84
CA THR A 36 -2.46 20.72 -2.93
C THR A 36 -1.10 20.21 -3.45
N ALA A 37 -0.18 21.13 -3.75
CA ALA A 37 1.21 20.77 -4.10
C ALA A 37 1.91 20.04 -2.94
N THR A 38 1.61 20.39 -1.69
CA THR A 38 2.12 19.71 -0.50
C THR A 38 1.61 18.26 -0.44
N ASP A 39 0.34 18.03 -0.74
CA ASP A 39 -0.23 16.68 -0.79
C ASP A 39 0.45 15.84 -1.87
N VAL A 40 0.67 16.40 -3.06
CA VAL A 40 1.35 15.72 -4.17
C VAL A 40 2.76 15.30 -3.75
N LYS A 41 3.53 16.20 -3.14
CA LYS A 41 4.89 15.88 -2.66
C LYS A 41 4.86 14.76 -1.62
N SER A 42 3.97 14.83 -0.64
CA SER A 42 3.83 13.82 0.39
C SER A 42 3.51 12.44 -0.19
N VAL A 43 2.54 12.37 -1.10
CA VAL A 43 2.17 11.12 -1.77
C VAL A 43 3.34 10.55 -2.56
N MET A 44 4.07 11.37 -3.32
CA MET A 44 5.20 10.91 -4.11
C MET A 44 6.34 10.38 -3.23
N ASP A 45 6.64 11.04 -2.11
CA ASP A 45 7.66 10.60 -1.16
C ASP A 45 7.30 9.23 -0.53
N HIS A 46 6.05 9.06 -0.10
CA HIS A 46 5.58 7.82 0.49
C HIS A 46 5.46 6.67 -0.53
N ASP A 47 5.09 6.97 -1.76
CA ASP A 47 4.98 5.97 -2.82
C ASP A 47 6.35 5.43 -3.24
N ARG A 48 7.35 6.31 -3.28
CA ARG A 48 8.71 5.95 -3.70
C ARG A 48 9.39 4.96 -2.75
N VAL A 49 9.18 5.13 -1.45
CA VAL A 49 9.78 4.29 -0.41
C VAL A 49 8.68 3.79 0.53
N PRO A 50 8.31 2.50 0.48
CA PRO A 50 7.19 1.97 1.29
C PRO A 50 7.34 2.14 2.81
N PHE A 51 8.57 2.30 3.29
CA PHE A 51 8.85 2.49 4.71
C PHE A 51 9.24 3.94 5.08
N TYR A 52 8.97 4.90 4.20
CA TYR A 52 9.33 6.31 4.40
C TYR A 52 8.84 6.88 5.73
N ALA A 53 7.53 6.69 6.02
CA ALA A 53 6.94 7.19 7.26
C ALA A 53 7.51 6.52 8.51
N ILE A 54 7.74 5.23 8.45
CA ILE A 54 8.30 4.44 9.57
C ILE A 54 9.75 4.85 9.83
N GLN A 55 10.54 5.04 8.78
CA GLN A 55 11.92 5.53 8.91
C GLN A 55 11.96 6.89 9.59
N LYS A 56 11.08 7.79 9.18
CA LYS A 56 10.99 9.13 9.76
C LYS A 56 10.68 9.07 11.27
N VAL A 57 9.71 8.25 11.67
CA VAL A 57 9.37 8.04 13.09
C VAL A 57 10.56 7.46 13.86
N CYS A 58 11.26 6.49 13.30
CA CYS A 58 12.46 5.92 13.93
C CYS A 58 13.54 6.99 14.14
N ASP A 59 13.83 7.78 13.12
CA ASP A 59 14.84 8.82 13.18
C ASP A 59 14.49 9.90 14.23
N GLU A 60 13.25 10.34 14.26
CA GLU A 60 12.76 11.36 15.20
C GLU A 60 12.76 10.90 16.66
N ASN A 61 12.65 9.59 16.91
CA ASN A 61 12.56 9.02 18.25
C ASN A 61 13.79 8.23 18.67
N GLY A 62 14.87 8.27 17.90
CA GLY A 62 16.10 7.54 18.20
C GLY A 62 15.92 6.02 18.21
N LEU A 63 14.94 5.50 17.49
CA LEU A 63 14.69 4.07 17.36
C LEU A 63 15.59 3.46 16.29
N LYS A 64 15.96 2.20 16.49
CA LYS A 64 16.77 1.49 15.51
C LYS A 64 16.00 1.28 14.23
N PHE A 65 16.65 1.63 13.12
CA PHE A 65 16.14 1.41 11.78
C PHE A 65 17.05 0.41 11.06
N HIS A 66 16.46 -0.68 10.59
CA HIS A 66 17.16 -1.76 9.89
C HIS A 66 16.68 -1.87 8.44
N PRO A 67 17.24 -1.08 7.49
CA PRO A 67 16.74 -1.02 6.12
C PRO A 67 16.68 -2.38 5.42
N GLN A 68 17.66 -3.24 5.65
CA GLN A 68 17.68 -4.55 5.01
C GLN A 68 16.57 -5.46 5.53
N GLU A 69 16.31 -5.47 6.83
CA GLU A 69 15.21 -6.24 7.41
C GLU A 69 13.85 -5.74 6.90
N PHE A 70 13.68 -4.42 6.77
CA PHE A 70 12.47 -3.84 6.21
C PHE A 70 12.26 -4.27 4.76
N LYS A 71 13.32 -4.27 3.96
CA LYS A 71 13.27 -4.76 2.57
C LYS A 71 12.90 -6.24 2.50
N ASP A 72 13.46 -7.06 3.39
CA ASP A 72 13.16 -8.48 3.45
C ASP A 72 11.69 -8.73 3.83
N ILE A 73 11.16 -8.00 4.80
CA ILE A 73 9.75 -8.05 5.19
C ILE A 73 8.84 -7.69 4.01
N ILE A 74 9.12 -6.58 3.33
CA ILE A 74 8.34 -6.13 2.17
C ILE A 74 8.40 -7.15 1.04
N TYR A 75 9.57 -7.66 0.74
CA TYR A 75 9.75 -8.65 -0.32
C TYR A 75 8.96 -9.94 -0.05
N GLN A 76 9.07 -10.48 1.17
CA GLN A 76 8.37 -11.71 1.55
C GLN A 76 6.85 -11.53 1.58
N GLN A 77 6.37 -10.34 1.95
CA GLN A 77 4.94 -10.02 1.98
C GLN A 77 4.34 -9.88 0.58
N THR A 78 5.14 -9.49 -0.41
CA THR A 78 4.66 -9.15 -1.76
C THR A 78 3.92 -10.33 -2.40
N ASP A 79 4.40 -11.55 -2.24
CA ASP A 79 3.77 -12.73 -2.83
C ASP A 79 2.37 -12.97 -2.24
N VAL A 80 2.21 -12.79 -0.92
CA VAL A 80 0.92 -12.92 -0.25
C VAL A 80 -0.06 -11.85 -0.73
N ILE A 81 0.39 -10.61 -0.79
CA ILE A 81 -0.43 -9.49 -1.29
C ILE A 81 -0.86 -9.73 -2.74
N ASN A 82 0.06 -10.12 -3.60
CA ASN A 82 -0.24 -10.35 -5.02
C ASN A 82 -1.19 -11.53 -5.23
N HIS A 83 -1.10 -12.57 -4.39
CA HIS A 83 -2.07 -13.66 -4.42
C HIS A 83 -3.50 -13.13 -4.23
N PHE A 84 -3.73 -12.32 -3.21
CA PHE A 84 -5.05 -11.74 -2.92
C PHE A 84 -5.48 -10.70 -3.96
N LYS A 85 -4.56 -9.91 -4.49
CA LYS A 85 -4.87 -8.97 -5.58
C LYS A 85 -5.41 -9.69 -6.81
N LYS A 86 -4.83 -10.81 -7.17
CA LYS A 86 -5.31 -11.65 -8.28
C LYS A 86 -6.65 -12.31 -7.95
N HIS A 87 -6.79 -12.81 -6.74
CA HIS A 87 -8.02 -13.49 -6.31
C HIS A 87 -9.23 -12.55 -6.38
N PHE A 88 -9.14 -11.35 -5.80
CA PHE A 88 -10.24 -10.39 -5.80
C PHE A 88 -10.38 -9.61 -7.09
N ASN A 89 -9.29 -9.40 -7.82
CA ASN A 89 -9.25 -8.73 -9.13
C ASN A 89 -10.00 -7.39 -9.15
N ARG A 90 -9.94 -6.63 -8.07
CA ARG A 90 -10.67 -5.37 -7.93
C ARG A 90 -10.00 -4.27 -8.77
N ARG A 91 -10.80 -3.61 -9.62
CA ARG A 91 -10.32 -2.51 -10.47
C ARG A 91 -9.91 -1.29 -9.63
N ARG A 92 -8.98 -0.53 -10.15
CA ARG A 92 -8.60 0.76 -9.58
C ARG A 92 -9.61 1.84 -9.98
N PRO A 93 -9.72 2.94 -9.18
CA PRO A 93 -10.64 4.04 -9.53
C PRO A 93 -10.45 4.58 -10.95
N VAL A 94 -9.21 4.69 -11.43
CA VAL A 94 -8.91 5.18 -12.79
C VAL A 94 -9.40 4.22 -13.89
N GLU A 95 -9.56 2.94 -13.59
CA GLU A 95 -10.14 1.97 -14.53
C GLU A 95 -11.67 2.07 -14.60
N VAL A 96 -12.29 2.61 -13.54
CA VAL A 96 -13.73 2.87 -13.49
C VAL A 96 -14.06 4.22 -14.10
N LEU A 97 -13.22 5.23 -13.85
CA LEU A 97 -13.35 6.58 -14.39
C LEU A 97 -12.01 7.01 -15.00
N SER A 98 -11.85 6.83 -16.31
CA SER A 98 -10.60 7.07 -17.04
C SER A 98 -10.14 8.54 -17.01
N SER A 99 -11.06 9.49 -16.78
CA SER A 99 -10.75 10.92 -16.68
C SER A 99 -10.15 11.31 -15.33
N LEU A 100 -10.04 10.37 -14.38
CA LEU A 100 -9.48 10.64 -13.08
C LEU A 100 -7.97 10.93 -13.19
N ASN A 101 -7.56 12.14 -12.76
CA ASN A 101 -6.17 12.58 -12.82
C ASN A 101 -5.35 12.03 -11.66
N THR A 102 -4.93 10.78 -11.74
CA THR A 102 -4.10 10.12 -10.73
C THR A 102 -2.62 10.48 -10.87
N LEU A 103 -1.89 10.44 -9.75
CA LEU A 103 -0.45 10.63 -9.77
C LEU A 103 0.25 9.39 -10.35
N PRO A 104 1.38 9.57 -11.06
CA PRO A 104 2.14 8.44 -11.56
C PRO A 104 2.73 7.63 -10.39
N SER A 105 2.67 6.32 -10.52
CA SER A 105 3.24 5.39 -9.54
C SER A 105 3.70 4.12 -10.22
N LYS A 106 4.81 3.56 -9.78
CA LYS A 106 5.30 2.27 -10.28
C LYS A 106 4.40 1.11 -9.87
N THR A 107 3.61 1.28 -8.80
CA THR A 107 2.77 0.23 -8.22
C THR A 107 1.31 0.27 -8.68
N ASN A 108 0.92 1.28 -9.46
CA ASN A 108 -0.47 1.47 -9.88
C ASN A 108 -0.94 0.49 -10.98
N LYS A 109 -0.06 -0.38 -11.45
CA LYS A 109 -0.38 -1.42 -12.45
C LYS A 109 -0.98 -2.69 -11.85
N THR A 110 -0.88 -2.86 -10.54
CA THR A 110 -1.49 -4.00 -9.83
C THR A 110 -2.93 -3.69 -9.44
N ARG A 111 -3.71 -4.71 -9.08
CA ARG A 111 -5.09 -4.54 -8.63
C ARG A 111 -5.18 -3.72 -7.34
N SER A 112 -6.36 -3.16 -7.06
CA SER A 112 -6.51 -2.18 -5.97
C SER A 112 -6.58 -2.78 -4.58
N TYR A 113 -6.99 -4.03 -4.43
CA TYR A 113 -7.22 -4.65 -3.12
C TYR A 113 -6.54 -6.01 -2.99
N PRO A 114 -5.87 -6.28 -1.88
CA PRO A 114 -5.56 -5.37 -0.79
C PRO A 114 -4.50 -4.34 -1.17
N SER A 115 -4.42 -3.23 -0.43
CA SER A 115 -3.38 -2.22 -0.62
C SER A 115 -2.02 -2.73 -0.12
N GLY A 116 -1.03 -2.77 -1.00
CA GLY A 116 0.34 -3.17 -0.63
C GLY A 116 0.95 -2.24 0.42
N HIS A 117 0.88 -0.93 0.19
CA HIS A 117 1.43 0.06 1.13
C HIS A 117 0.74 0.02 2.49
N ALA A 118 -0.58 -0.15 2.54
CA ALA A 118 -1.31 -0.25 3.80
C ALA A 118 -0.89 -1.49 4.61
N CYS A 119 -0.80 -2.65 3.96
CA CYS A 119 -0.36 -3.88 4.62
C CYS A 119 1.09 -3.76 5.11
N GLN A 120 1.98 -3.26 4.27
CA GLN A 120 3.40 -3.08 4.59
C GLN A 120 3.58 -2.12 5.78
N SER A 121 2.87 -1.01 5.79
CA SER A 121 2.97 -0.02 6.87
C SER A 121 2.58 -0.60 8.22
N VAL A 122 1.50 -1.38 8.28
CA VAL A 122 1.04 -2.01 9.52
C VAL A 122 2.06 -3.03 10.04
N ILE A 123 2.58 -3.87 9.15
CA ILE A 123 3.56 -4.90 9.52
C ILE A 123 4.87 -4.27 10.01
N LEU A 124 5.38 -3.28 9.28
CA LEU A 124 6.60 -2.59 9.67
C LEU A 124 6.45 -1.83 10.99
N ALA A 125 5.31 -1.18 11.21
CA ALA A 125 5.03 -0.52 12.48
C ALA A 125 5.02 -1.50 13.65
N ARG A 126 4.40 -2.66 13.48
CA ARG A 126 4.42 -3.73 14.49
C ARG A 126 5.82 -4.29 14.73
N TYR A 127 6.59 -4.46 13.67
CA TYR A 127 7.97 -4.93 13.77
C TYR A 127 8.83 -3.96 14.60
N VAL A 128 8.72 -2.65 14.36
CA VAL A 128 9.45 -1.61 15.12
C VAL A 128 9.01 -1.55 16.57
N ALA A 129 7.72 -1.71 16.83
CA ALA A 129 7.18 -1.67 18.18
C ALA A 129 7.54 -2.89 19.03
N GLY A 130 8.03 -3.96 18.41
CA GLY A 130 8.38 -5.21 19.07
C GLY A 130 7.21 -6.14 19.14
#